data_ee167263513c36edacc048fdc9a512ac
#
_entry.id   ee167263513c36edacc048fdc9a512ac
#
_cell.length_a   1.000
_cell.length_b   1.000
_cell.length_c   1.000
_cell.angle_alpha   90.00
_cell.angle_beta   90.00
_cell.angle_gamma   90.00
#
_symmetry.space_group_name_H-M   'P 1'
#
loop_
_entity.id
_entity.type
_entity.pdbx_description
1 polymer ?
#
loop_
_entity_poly.entity_id
_entity_poly.type
_entity_poly.pdbx_seq_one_letter_code
_entity_poly.pdbx_strand_id
1 'polypeptide(L)'
;MCGKWFAILATGAILTALLVQSGGAQQQGTGKQPAAPKQSSDWPLYRHDSAGTGYSPLTQITTENVANLKQVWTYRLQPDVSAPAAAAKGKGKGGGANSEATPIVVNGVMYLPGVGRVVALEPETGKEIWTYEVTGAAPSRRGVAYWPGDGINPPRIVFAAGRRLIALNANSGKIDPGFGKEGEVDMVVPYNSVPLVYRNVLVVGANTPAGPSGAPGNARAFDARTGAKLWEFNSVAQPGDVGHDTWEADSWKNRSGANAWPFYFTVDEQRGLVYLPLASPASDFYGGDRKGANLYGNSVVAVDALTGKYRWHFQTIHHDLWDHDPPAPPALFDITRNGRSIPALALTTKSGYMYILNRETGEPIFGVEERPVPKSDVPGEQAYPTQPFPVKPPPIARNSFKPEDLVSAQDTTPEHAQACRELIEKNGGVTNAGPFTTWPYRPDSAPAKTTRSR
;
A
#
# COMPACT_ATOMS: atom_id res chain seq x y z
N MET A 1 -5.20 -58.70 -35.81
CA MET A 1 -4.86 -59.98 -35.15
C MET A 1 -5.08 -59.74 -33.66
N CYS A 2 -6.19 -60.25 -33.15
CA CYS A 2 -6.32 -61.39 -32.24
C CYS A 2 -5.57 -61.15 -30.94
N GLY A 3 -6.14 -61.16 -29.82
CA GLY A 3 -7.31 -61.70 -29.08
C GLY A 3 -6.83 -61.74 -27.64
N LYS A 4 -7.49 -61.91 -26.63
CA LYS A 4 -8.68 -62.59 -26.13
C LYS A 4 -8.93 -62.19 -24.66
N TRP A 5 -10.17 -62.07 -24.38
CA TRP A 5 -10.90 -62.12 -23.12
C TRP A 5 -10.42 -63.16 -22.09
N PHE A 6 -10.62 -62.82 -20.80
CA PHE A 6 -11.10 -63.76 -19.78
C PHE A 6 -11.86 -63.04 -18.67
N ALA A 7 -13.13 -63.41 -18.55
CA ALA A 7 -14.01 -63.12 -17.44
C ALA A 7 -13.96 -64.28 -16.43
N ILE A 8 -14.01 -63.97 -15.13
CA ILE A 8 -14.34 -64.98 -14.10
C ILE A 8 -15.38 -64.35 -13.16
N LEU A 9 -16.53 -65.02 -13.17
CA LEU A 9 -17.62 -64.92 -12.18
C LEU A 9 -17.27 -65.77 -10.93
N ALA A 10 -17.61 -65.29 -9.74
CA ALA A 10 -17.85 -66.15 -8.55
C ALA A 10 -18.76 -65.38 -7.56
N THR A 11 -19.96 -65.71 -7.57
CA THR A 11 -20.97 -66.23 -6.63
C THR A 11 -20.84 -65.85 -5.14
N GLY A 12 -21.99 -65.40 -4.65
CA GLY A 12 -22.33 -64.88 -3.37
C GLY A 12 -22.33 -65.83 -2.17
N ALA A 13 -22.43 -65.23 -1.00
CA ALA A 13 -23.02 -65.85 0.19
C ALA A 13 -23.66 -64.76 1.04
N ILE A 14 -24.95 -64.88 1.22
CA ILE A 14 -25.80 -64.14 2.16
C ILE A 14 -25.60 -64.79 3.54
N LEU A 15 -25.21 -64.02 4.54
CA LEU A 15 -25.31 -64.43 5.97
C LEU A 15 -26.15 -63.40 6.72
N THR A 16 -27.37 -63.79 7.03
CA THR A 16 -28.27 -63.18 8.00
C THR A 16 -27.72 -63.40 9.43
N ALA A 17 -27.46 -62.35 10.17
CA ALA A 17 -27.22 -62.45 11.62
C ALA A 17 -28.19 -61.52 12.37
N LEU A 18 -28.82 -62.13 13.36
CA LEU A 18 -29.85 -61.58 14.22
C LEU A 18 -29.41 -60.41 15.08
N LEU A 19 -30.29 -59.44 15.24
CA LEU A 19 -30.27 -58.38 16.24
C LEU A 19 -30.42 -58.94 17.65
N VAL A 20 -29.46 -58.65 18.50
CA VAL A 20 -29.64 -58.66 19.97
C VAL A 20 -29.51 -57.22 20.43
N GLN A 21 -30.62 -56.63 20.85
CA GLN A 21 -30.63 -55.33 21.54
C GLN A 21 -30.19 -55.56 22.97
N SER A 22 -29.05 -55.00 23.34
CA SER A 22 -28.69 -54.74 24.72
C SER A 22 -28.70 -53.22 24.96
N GLY A 23 -29.69 -52.77 25.74
CA GLY A 23 -29.80 -51.40 26.19
C GLY A 23 -28.63 -51.05 27.13
N GLY A 24 -27.76 -50.17 26.65
CA GLY A 24 -26.77 -49.49 27.46
C GLY A 24 -27.11 -48.02 27.49
N ALA A 25 -27.49 -47.48 28.64
CA ALA A 25 -27.66 -46.05 28.85
C ALA A 25 -26.32 -45.35 28.65
N GLN A 26 -26.19 -44.60 27.52
CA GLN A 26 -25.08 -43.68 27.33
C GLN A 26 -25.33 -42.44 28.20
N GLN A 27 -24.55 -42.30 29.29
CA GLN A 27 -24.34 -41.01 29.94
C GLN A 27 -23.82 -40.01 28.91
N GLN A 28 -24.63 -39.00 28.58
CA GLN A 28 -24.19 -37.80 27.89
C GLN A 28 -23.21 -37.05 28.79
N GLY A 29 -21.92 -37.27 28.57
CA GLY A 29 -20.90 -36.41 29.08
C GLY A 29 -21.09 -35.03 28.45
N THR A 30 -21.44 -34.05 29.29
CA THR A 30 -21.40 -32.62 28.92
C THR A 30 -19.92 -32.22 28.70
N GLY A 31 -19.38 -32.59 27.56
CA GLY A 31 -18.12 -32.06 27.09
C GLY A 31 -18.33 -30.56 26.89
N LYS A 32 -17.76 -29.71 27.76
CA LYS A 32 -17.61 -28.30 27.52
C LYS A 32 -16.91 -28.16 26.18
N GLN A 33 -17.65 -27.68 25.19
CA GLN A 33 -17.08 -27.24 23.92
C GLN A 33 -15.95 -26.26 24.24
N PRO A 34 -14.72 -26.43 23.70
CA PRO A 34 -13.66 -25.46 23.93
C PRO A 34 -14.22 -24.09 23.61
N ALA A 35 -14.09 -23.14 24.52
CA ALA A 35 -14.47 -21.77 24.29
C ALA A 35 -13.78 -21.30 23.01
N ALA A 36 -14.55 -20.75 22.05
CA ALA A 36 -13.98 -20.14 20.87
C ALA A 36 -12.85 -19.18 21.30
N PRO A 37 -11.69 -19.17 20.62
CA PRO A 37 -10.61 -18.30 21.00
C PRO A 37 -11.17 -16.88 21.09
N LYS A 38 -10.90 -16.18 22.20
CA LYS A 38 -11.28 -14.77 22.36
C LYS A 38 -10.74 -14.02 21.15
N GLN A 39 -11.63 -13.45 20.37
CA GLN A 39 -11.28 -12.63 19.24
C GLN A 39 -10.41 -11.49 19.76
N SER A 40 -9.19 -11.34 19.22
CA SER A 40 -8.28 -10.28 19.63
C SER A 40 -8.92 -8.94 19.31
N SER A 41 -8.93 -8.03 20.28
CA SER A 41 -9.34 -6.64 20.07
C SER A 41 -8.21 -5.76 19.50
N ASP A 42 -7.05 -6.35 19.28
CA ASP A 42 -5.87 -5.67 18.79
C ASP A 42 -6.04 -5.19 17.34
N TRP A 43 -5.34 -4.10 17.00
CA TRP A 43 -5.16 -3.58 15.66
C TRP A 43 -3.67 -3.40 15.41
N PRO A 44 -2.91 -4.52 15.21
CA PRO A 44 -1.46 -4.52 15.34
C PRO A 44 -0.71 -3.90 14.16
N LEU A 45 -1.36 -3.72 13.01
CA LEU A 45 -0.77 -3.21 11.79
C LEU A 45 -1.60 -2.04 11.24
N TYR A 46 -1.01 -1.23 10.36
CA TYR A 46 -1.64 -0.07 9.73
C TYR A 46 -3.02 -0.38 9.11
N ARG A 47 -3.19 -1.54 8.50
CA ARG A 47 -4.45 -2.03 7.92
C ARG A 47 -4.97 -3.28 8.64
N HIS A 48 -4.78 -3.36 9.95
CA HIS A 48 -5.17 -4.47 10.83
C HIS A 48 -4.34 -5.74 10.65
N ASP A 49 -4.19 -6.24 9.42
CA ASP A 49 -3.50 -7.49 9.10
C ASP A 49 -2.47 -7.31 7.97
N SER A 50 -1.62 -8.32 7.79
CA SER A 50 -0.59 -8.37 6.75
C SER A 50 -1.14 -8.45 5.33
N ALA A 51 -2.39 -8.89 5.17
CA ALA A 51 -3.11 -8.92 3.90
C ALA A 51 -3.66 -7.54 3.51
N GLY A 52 -3.63 -6.55 4.42
CA GLY A 52 -4.06 -5.18 4.17
C GLY A 52 -5.57 -5.05 4.04
N THR A 53 -6.36 -5.91 4.70
CA THR A 53 -7.82 -5.94 4.55
C THR A 53 -8.50 -4.73 5.16
N GLY A 54 -7.93 -4.16 6.24
CA GLY A 54 -8.55 -3.07 6.99
C GLY A 54 -9.88 -3.46 7.62
N TYR A 55 -10.09 -4.74 7.85
CA TYR A 55 -11.32 -5.31 8.39
C TYR A 55 -11.18 -5.63 9.87
N SER A 56 -12.13 -5.14 10.69
CA SER A 56 -12.26 -5.54 12.09
C SER A 56 -13.28 -6.67 12.24
N PRO A 57 -12.91 -7.78 12.86
CA PRO A 57 -13.85 -8.86 13.15
C PRO A 57 -14.76 -8.56 14.36
N LEU A 58 -14.58 -7.41 15.02
CA LEU A 58 -15.37 -7.02 16.18
C LEU A 58 -16.81 -6.67 15.78
N THR A 59 -17.79 -7.09 16.58
CA THR A 59 -19.23 -6.98 16.29
C THR A 59 -19.98 -6.06 17.22
N GLN A 60 -19.28 -5.32 18.12
CA GLN A 60 -19.94 -4.44 19.09
C GLN A 60 -20.58 -3.21 18.43
N ILE A 61 -20.01 -2.72 17.31
CA ILE A 61 -20.56 -1.62 16.54
C ILE A 61 -21.26 -2.20 15.33
N THR A 62 -22.55 -1.83 15.17
CA THR A 62 -23.42 -2.30 14.09
C THR A 62 -24.12 -1.13 13.43
N THR A 63 -24.83 -1.37 12.33
CA THR A 63 -25.65 -0.37 11.64
C THR A 63 -26.75 0.20 12.55
N GLU A 64 -27.24 -0.59 13.52
CA GLU A 64 -28.32 -0.21 14.44
C GLU A 64 -27.82 0.68 15.59
N ASN A 65 -26.52 0.59 15.96
CA ASN A 65 -26.00 1.30 17.14
C ASN A 65 -24.92 2.35 16.83
N VAL A 66 -24.40 2.39 15.61
CA VAL A 66 -23.34 3.34 15.22
C VAL A 66 -23.72 4.80 15.45
N ALA A 67 -25.00 5.15 15.29
CA ALA A 67 -25.52 6.50 15.55
C ALA A 67 -25.47 6.89 17.04
N ASN A 68 -25.32 5.92 17.95
CA ASN A 68 -25.27 6.13 19.40
C ASN A 68 -23.84 6.32 19.92
N LEU A 69 -22.82 6.27 19.06
CA LEU A 69 -21.44 6.48 19.46
C LEU A 69 -21.26 7.88 20.05
N LYS A 70 -20.52 7.95 21.16
CA LYS A 70 -20.18 9.20 21.84
C LYS A 70 -18.67 9.31 21.99
N GLN A 71 -18.14 10.52 21.78
CA GLN A 71 -16.76 10.82 22.07
C GLN A 71 -16.53 10.73 23.59
N VAL A 72 -15.56 9.92 24.02
CA VAL A 72 -15.23 9.71 25.42
C VAL A 72 -13.96 10.45 25.84
N TRP A 73 -13.03 10.69 24.91
CA TRP A 73 -11.81 11.46 25.13
C TRP A 73 -11.30 12.08 23.84
N THR A 74 -10.32 12.98 23.97
CA THR A 74 -9.59 13.62 22.86
C THR A 74 -8.12 13.70 23.24
N TYR A 75 -7.23 13.36 22.30
CA TYR A 75 -5.79 13.53 22.44
C TYR A 75 -5.27 14.52 21.40
N ARG A 76 -4.45 15.50 21.81
CA ARG A 76 -3.83 16.46 20.90
C ARG A 76 -2.52 15.91 20.34
N LEU A 77 -2.46 15.73 19.02
CA LEU A 77 -1.24 15.29 18.33
C LEU A 77 -0.16 16.40 18.29
N GLN A 78 -0.53 17.65 18.44
CA GLN A 78 0.39 18.78 18.51
C GLN A 78 0.76 19.06 19.97
N PRO A 79 2.03 19.40 20.28
CA PRO A 79 2.40 19.90 21.59
C PRO A 79 1.61 21.19 21.92
N ASP A 80 1.35 21.45 23.21
CA ASP A 80 0.76 22.71 23.61
C ASP A 80 1.68 23.86 23.23
N VAL A 81 1.16 24.84 22.48
CA VAL A 81 1.91 26.01 22.01
C VAL A 81 2.37 26.95 23.14
N SER A 82 2.11 26.63 24.40
CA SER A 82 2.62 27.33 25.58
C SER A 82 4.05 26.96 25.96
N ALA A 83 4.63 25.89 25.41
CA ALA A 83 6.03 25.57 25.54
C ALA A 83 6.85 26.43 24.55
N PRO A 84 7.98 27.07 24.94
CA PRO A 84 8.79 27.89 24.04
C PRO A 84 9.25 27.04 22.86
N ALA A 85 8.88 27.49 21.65
CA ALA A 85 9.15 26.81 20.40
C ALA A 85 10.65 26.71 20.12
N ALA A 86 11.30 25.70 20.64
CA ALA A 86 12.59 25.26 20.14
C ALA A 86 12.34 24.45 18.85
N ALA A 87 12.59 25.12 17.69
CA ALA A 87 12.74 24.52 16.38
C ALA A 87 11.52 24.04 15.59
N ALA A 88 10.60 24.95 15.24
CA ALA A 88 9.83 24.80 14.01
C ALA A 88 10.13 25.98 13.06
N LYS A 89 11.38 26.11 12.61
CA LYS A 89 11.71 26.98 11.47
C LYS A 89 11.52 26.23 10.14
N GLY A 90 10.26 25.90 9.85
CA GLY A 90 9.80 25.57 8.52
C GLY A 90 8.72 26.57 8.15
N LYS A 91 9.00 27.50 7.22
CA LYS A 91 8.00 28.43 6.67
C LYS A 91 6.95 27.65 5.86
N GLY A 92 5.98 27.04 6.53
CA GLY A 92 4.73 26.56 5.94
C GLY A 92 3.61 27.44 6.49
N LYS A 93 2.90 28.13 5.62
CA LYS A 93 1.67 28.88 5.96
C LYS A 93 0.72 27.97 6.76
N GLY A 94 0.26 28.45 7.91
CA GLY A 94 -0.55 27.74 8.90
C GLY A 94 -1.76 27.01 8.34
N GLY A 95 -1.54 25.79 7.90
CA GLY A 95 -2.58 24.77 7.81
C GLY A 95 -2.41 23.88 9.05
N GLY A 96 -3.51 23.58 9.74
CA GLY A 96 -3.51 22.59 10.82
C GLY A 96 -2.77 21.32 10.36
N ALA A 97 -2.05 20.68 11.30
CA ALA A 97 -1.33 19.44 10.95
C ALA A 97 -2.31 18.44 10.38
N ASN A 98 -2.19 18.18 9.07
CA ASN A 98 -2.96 17.15 8.43
C ASN A 98 -2.45 15.81 8.95
N SER A 99 -3.18 15.23 9.90
CA SER A 99 -2.85 13.92 10.43
C SER A 99 -3.36 12.85 9.47
N GLU A 100 -2.43 12.05 8.94
CA GLU A 100 -2.72 10.83 8.17
C GLU A 100 -2.52 9.58 9.06
N ALA A 101 -2.36 9.79 10.38
CA ALA A 101 -1.99 8.73 11.31
C ALA A 101 -3.12 7.71 11.47
N THR A 102 -2.76 6.46 11.28
CA THR A 102 -3.54 5.33 11.74
C THR A 102 -2.87 4.79 13.00
N PRO A 103 -3.54 4.87 14.17
CA PRO A 103 -3.01 4.28 15.39
C PRO A 103 -3.02 2.75 15.26
N ILE A 104 -2.02 2.11 15.88
CA ILE A 104 -2.04 0.68 16.11
C ILE A 104 -2.33 0.40 17.59
N VAL A 105 -2.99 -0.71 17.87
CA VAL A 105 -3.28 -1.17 19.23
C VAL A 105 -2.73 -2.57 19.39
N VAL A 106 -1.82 -2.76 20.34
CA VAL A 106 -1.19 -4.05 20.59
C VAL A 106 -1.13 -4.28 22.11
N ASN A 107 -1.66 -5.42 22.55
CA ASN A 107 -1.69 -5.80 23.97
C ASN A 107 -2.27 -4.70 24.88
N GLY A 108 -3.34 -4.03 24.42
CA GLY A 108 -4.02 -2.98 25.17
C GLY A 108 -3.28 -1.64 25.23
N VAL A 109 -2.27 -1.42 24.41
CA VAL A 109 -1.56 -0.14 24.27
C VAL A 109 -1.73 0.41 22.87
N MET A 110 -2.13 1.68 22.75
CA MET A 110 -2.26 2.41 21.49
C MET A 110 -0.98 3.18 21.19
N TYR A 111 -0.42 3.01 19.99
CA TYR A 111 0.79 3.71 19.52
C TYR A 111 0.49 4.53 18.29
N LEU A 112 0.96 5.78 18.25
CA LEU A 112 0.80 6.65 17.09
C LEU A 112 1.84 7.78 17.06
N PRO A 113 2.12 8.34 15.85
CA PRO A 113 2.94 9.53 15.73
C PRO A 113 2.11 10.79 16.00
N GLY A 114 2.71 11.74 16.68
CA GLY A 114 2.27 13.12 16.79
C GLY A 114 3.23 14.07 16.04
N VAL A 115 3.03 15.37 16.21
CA VAL A 115 3.93 16.38 15.65
C VAL A 115 5.23 16.41 16.47
N GLY A 116 6.33 15.95 15.86
CA GLY A 116 7.65 15.88 16.50
C GLY A 116 7.80 14.81 17.58
N ARG A 117 6.87 13.90 17.72
CA ARG A 117 6.91 12.87 18.78
C ARG A 117 6.22 11.58 18.38
N VAL A 118 6.49 10.51 19.10
CA VAL A 118 5.74 9.24 19.08
C VAL A 118 5.21 9.01 20.48
N VAL A 119 3.96 8.56 20.60
CA VAL A 119 3.28 8.38 21.89
C VAL A 119 2.69 6.98 22.03
N ALA A 120 2.63 6.50 23.28
CA ALA A 120 1.82 5.36 23.70
C ALA A 120 0.73 5.83 24.65
N LEU A 121 -0.50 5.39 24.40
CA LEU A 121 -1.70 5.80 25.13
C LEU A 121 -2.46 4.57 25.66
N GLU A 122 -3.19 4.76 26.75
CA GLU A 122 -4.28 3.86 27.15
C GLU A 122 -5.46 4.06 26.17
N PRO A 123 -5.90 3.05 25.40
CA PRO A 123 -6.92 3.24 24.38
C PRO A 123 -8.29 3.71 24.93
N GLU A 124 -8.64 3.29 26.15
CA GLU A 124 -9.93 3.58 26.78
C GLU A 124 -10.02 5.02 27.30
N THR A 125 -8.90 5.64 27.66
CA THR A 125 -8.87 6.93 28.37
C THR A 125 -8.13 8.02 27.61
N GLY A 126 -7.26 7.66 26.65
CA GLY A 126 -6.36 8.57 25.97
C GLY A 126 -5.19 9.06 26.84
N LYS A 127 -4.98 8.48 28.05
CA LYS A 127 -3.91 8.85 28.95
C LYS A 127 -2.56 8.41 28.39
N GLU A 128 -1.56 9.29 28.45
CA GLU A 128 -0.19 8.97 28.04
C GLU A 128 0.47 7.94 28.97
N ILE A 129 1.00 6.87 28.37
CA ILE A 129 1.86 5.89 29.04
C ILE A 129 3.30 6.35 28.95
N TRP A 130 3.72 6.74 27.71
CA TRP A 130 5.02 7.34 27.46
C TRP A 130 4.99 8.21 26.20
N THR A 131 5.95 9.13 26.11
CA THR A 131 6.21 9.98 24.96
C THR A 131 7.70 9.95 24.63
N TYR A 132 8.02 9.89 23.34
CA TYR A 132 9.37 10.04 22.80
C TYR A 132 9.42 11.22 21.85
N GLU A 133 10.24 12.23 22.19
CA GLU A 133 10.46 13.41 21.35
C GLU A 133 11.44 13.09 20.22
N VAL A 134 11.04 13.34 18.97
CA VAL A 134 11.84 13.08 17.78
C VAL A 134 12.55 14.35 17.35
N THR A 135 13.88 14.33 17.38
CA THR A 135 14.71 15.47 16.99
C THR A 135 15.21 15.38 15.55
N GLY A 136 15.56 16.50 14.92
CA GLY A 136 16.21 16.57 13.61
C GLY A 136 15.28 16.41 12.41
N ALA A 137 14.27 15.53 12.46
CA ALA A 137 13.25 15.37 11.44
C ALA A 137 11.95 14.90 12.09
N ALA A 138 10.80 15.28 11.53
CA ALA A 138 9.52 14.79 12.02
C ALA A 138 9.35 13.28 11.76
N PRO A 139 8.69 12.55 12.67
CA PRO A 139 8.31 11.17 12.40
C PRO A 139 7.32 11.09 11.23
N SER A 140 7.25 9.93 10.57
CA SER A 140 6.23 9.68 9.58
C SER A 140 4.85 9.96 10.18
N ARG A 141 4.07 10.83 9.55
CA ARG A 141 2.72 11.18 10.01
C ARG A 141 1.65 10.11 9.72
N ARG A 142 2.03 9.00 9.07
CA ARG A 142 1.09 7.93 8.70
C ARG A 142 0.94 6.86 9.77
N GLY A 143 1.97 6.60 10.55
CA GLY A 143 1.90 5.61 11.61
C GLY A 143 3.27 5.11 12.05
N VAL A 144 3.22 4.14 12.94
CA VAL A 144 4.37 3.40 13.45
C VAL A 144 4.12 1.90 13.27
N ALA A 145 5.19 1.09 13.31
CA ALA A 145 5.11 -0.36 13.25
C ALA A 145 5.47 -0.98 14.60
N TYR A 146 4.89 -2.13 14.91
CA TYR A 146 5.21 -2.91 16.09
C TYR A 146 5.92 -4.20 15.69
N TRP A 147 7.11 -4.43 16.22
CA TRP A 147 7.80 -5.71 16.15
C TRP A 147 7.71 -6.40 17.52
N PRO A 148 7.21 -7.65 17.61
CA PRO A 148 6.92 -8.30 18.91
C PRO A 148 8.15 -8.74 19.70
N GLY A 149 9.35 -8.55 19.14
CA GLY A 149 10.56 -9.14 19.69
C GLY A 149 10.73 -10.61 19.26
N ASP A 150 11.74 -11.26 19.76
CA ASP A 150 12.07 -12.67 19.45
C ASP A 150 12.37 -13.53 20.69
N GLY A 151 12.04 -13.03 21.87
CA GLY A 151 12.33 -13.66 23.17
C GLY A 151 13.71 -13.30 23.74
N ILE A 152 14.63 -12.79 22.93
CA ILE A 152 15.93 -12.25 23.33
C ILE A 152 15.89 -10.72 23.30
N ASN A 153 15.43 -10.18 22.20
CA ASN A 153 15.24 -8.74 22.03
C ASN A 153 13.81 -8.35 22.45
N PRO A 154 13.65 -7.21 23.13
CA PRO A 154 12.34 -6.74 23.58
C PRO A 154 11.46 -6.32 22.38
N PRO A 155 10.14 -6.22 22.59
CA PRO A 155 9.25 -5.64 21.56
C PRO A 155 9.63 -4.18 21.26
N ARG A 156 9.48 -3.80 20.00
CA ARG A 156 9.89 -2.48 19.48
C ARG A 156 8.76 -1.76 18.77
N ILE A 157 8.73 -0.43 18.96
CA ILE A 157 8.04 0.49 18.05
C ILE A 157 9.08 1.01 17.06
N VAL A 158 8.81 0.78 15.77
CA VAL A 158 9.71 1.17 14.67
C VAL A 158 9.02 2.19 13.78
N PHE A 159 9.71 3.28 13.45
CA PHE A 159 9.16 4.34 12.62
C PHE A 159 10.23 5.06 11.82
N ALA A 160 9.82 5.71 10.74
CA ALA A 160 10.69 6.55 9.92
C ALA A 160 10.64 8.02 10.39
N ALA A 161 11.80 8.68 10.39
CA ALA A 161 11.93 10.13 10.60
C ALA A 161 12.96 10.68 9.60
N GLY A 162 12.49 11.23 8.48
CA GLY A 162 13.34 11.55 7.34
C GLY A 162 14.05 10.29 6.82
N ARG A 163 15.39 10.28 6.82
CA ARG A 163 16.20 9.13 6.42
C ARG A 163 16.45 8.12 7.55
N ARG A 164 16.05 8.42 8.77
CA ARG A 164 16.31 7.55 9.92
C ARG A 164 15.16 6.56 10.12
N LEU A 165 15.50 5.29 10.28
CA LEU A 165 14.62 4.25 10.81
C LEU A 165 14.98 4.10 12.28
N ILE A 166 14.05 4.40 13.17
CA ILE A 166 14.26 4.49 14.63
C ILE A 166 13.50 3.37 15.31
N ALA A 167 14.12 2.72 16.29
CA ALA A 167 13.52 1.69 17.12
C ALA A 167 13.49 2.10 18.59
N LEU A 168 12.29 2.10 19.18
CA LEU A 168 12.06 2.29 20.61
C LEU A 168 11.67 0.98 21.27
N ASN A 169 12.07 0.76 22.50
CA ASN A 169 11.46 -0.28 23.33
C ASN A 169 9.97 0.04 23.52
N ALA A 170 9.09 -0.86 23.09
CA ALA A 170 7.64 -0.60 23.06
C ALA A 170 7.06 -0.34 24.46
N ASN A 171 7.62 -0.96 25.50
CA ASN A 171 7.10 -0.85 26.87
C ASN A 171 7.50 0.48 27.53
N SER A 172 8.68 1.03 27.21
CA SER A 172 9.25 2.20 27.91
C SER A 172 9.33 3.46 27.08
N GLY A 173 9.16 3.38 25.75
CA GLY A 173 9.34 4.50 24.84
C GLY A 173 10.80 4.98 24.72
N LYS A 174 11.75 4.30 25.34
CA LYS A 174 13.17 4.64 25.24
C LYS A 174 13.78 4.06 23.97
N ILE A 175 14.75 4.79 23.41
CA ILE A 175 15.51 4.29 22.26
C ILE A 175 16.15 2.94 22.60
N ASP A 176 16.13 2.01 21.65
CA ASP A 176 16.75 0.69 21.84
C ASP A 176 18.16 0.67 21.22
N PRO A 177 19.24 0.74 22.03
CA PRO A 177 20.60 0.81 21.52
C PRO A 177 21.06 -0.46 20.79
N GLY A 178 20.33 -1.58 20.92
CA GLY A 178 20.59 -2.81 20.20
C GLY A 178 20.20 -2.79 18.72
N PHE A 179 19.53 -1.72 18.25
CA PHE A 179 19.12 -1.55 16.87
C PHE A 179 20.01 -0.54 16.15
N GLY A 180 20.72 -0.94 15.11
CA GLY A 180 21.58 -0.07 14.31
C GLY A 180 22.69 0.59 15.13
N LYS A 181 22.90 1.88 14.88
CA LYS A 181 23.79 2.70 15.68
C LYS A 181 22.95 3.56 16.63
N GLU A 182 23.06 3.29 17.93
CA GLU A 182 22.33 4.04 18.96
C GLU A 182 20.80 4.05 18.77
N GLY A 183 20.23 2.96 18.27
CA GLY A 183 18.80 2.81 18.03
C GLY A 183 18.30 3.29 16.67
N GLU A 184 19.20 3.63 15.76
CA GLU A 184 18.86 4.21 14.46
C GLU A 184 19.62 3.56 13.30
N VAL A 185 18.97 3.55 12.12
CA VAL A 185 19.55 3.12 10.85
C VAL A 185 19.32 4.19 9.78
N ASP A 186 20.32 4.50 8.97
CA ASP A 186 20.17 5.35 7.79
C ASP A 186 19.58 4.54 6.62
N MET A 187 18.38 4.93 6.18
CA MET A 187 17.68 4.31 5.03
C MET A 187 18.19 4.82 3.68
N VAL A 188 19.20 5.69 3.64
CA VAL A 188 19.75 6.34 2.44
C VAL A 188 18.80 7.39 1.84
N VAL A 189 17.52 7.04 1.67
CA VAL A 189 16.46 7.90 1.11
C VAL A 189 15.38 8.10 2.18
N PRO A 190 14.78 9.29 2.30
CA PRO A 190 13.66 9.50 3.23
C PRO A 190 12.50 8.57 2.96
N TYR A 191 11.80 8.16 4.01
CA TYR A 191 10.55 7.42 3.94
C TYR A 191 9.50 8.05 4.87
N ASN A 192 8.30 8.31 4.38
CA ASN A 192 7.24 8.99 5.12
C ASN A 192 6.01 8.12 5.38
N SER A 193 6.18 6.81 5.26
CA SER A 193 5.12 5.81 5.47
C SER A 193 5.46 4.87 6.63
N VAL A 194 4.69 3.82 6.78
CA VAL A 194 4.82 2.86 7.89
C VAL A 194 5.71 1.69 7.47
N PRO A 195 6.77 1.33 8.22
CA PRO A 195 7.52 0.12 7.94
C PRO A 195 6.64 -1.12 8.00
N LEU A 196 6.77 -2.04 7.04
CA LEU A 196 6.16 -3.36 7.13
C LEU A 196 7.02 -4.25 8.02
N VAL A 197 6.38 -4.94 8.97
CA VAL A 197 7.02 -5.97 9.79
C VAL A 197 6.59 -7.34 9.29
N TYR A 198 7.54 -8.18 8.90
CA TYR A 198 7.32 -9.58 8.58
C TYR A 198 8.38 -10.44 9.26
N ARG A 199 7.99 -11.21 10.29
CA ARG A 199 8.94 -11.93 11.16
C ARG A 199 10.01 -10.96 11.71
N ASN A 200 11.28 -11.20 11.41
CA ASN A 200 12.40 -10.34 11.80
C ASN A 200 12.86 -9.41 10.66
N VAL A 201 12.02 -9.13 9.68
CA VAL A 201 12.32 -8.25 8.54
C VAL A 201 11.46 -6.99 8.63
N LEU A 202 12.11 -5.83 8.52
CA LEU A 202 11.49 -4.51 8.38
C LEU A 202 11.64 -4.07 6.93
N VAL A 203 10.53 -3.94 6.20
CA VAL A 203 10.56 -3.42 4.83
C VAL A 203 10.17 -1.96 4.82
N VAL A 204 10.97 -1.13 4.21
CA VAL A 204 10.73 0.31 4.00
C VAL A 204 10.82 0.64 2.52
N GLY A 205 10.09 1.66 2.12
CA GLY A 205 10.19 2.23 0.79
C GLY A 205 11.05 3.48 0.75
N ALA A 206 10.70 4.39 -0.16
CA ALA A 206 11.43 5.64 -0.37
C ALA A 206 10.50 6.77 -0.84
N ASN A 207 10.87 7.99 -0.49
CA ASN A 207 10.31 9.23 -1.02
C ASN A 207 11.47 10.09 -1.51
N THR A 208 11.87 9.92 -2.75
CA THR A 208 12.94 10.71 -3.36
C THR A 208 12.50 12.16 -3.53
N PRO A 209 13.43 13.13 -3.44
CA PRO A 209 13.14 14.50 -3.81
C PRO A 209 12.64 14.60 -5.27
N ALA A 210 11.81 15.60 -5.55
CA ALA A 210 11.38 15.88 -6.92
C ALA A 210 12.59 16.25 -7.80
N GLY A 211 12.61 15.73 -9.03
CA GLY A 211 13.64 15.99 -10.03
C GLY A 211 14.02 14.73 -10.79
N PRO A 212 14.46 14.85 -12.04
CA PRO A 212 14.73 13.70 -12.91
C PRO A 212 15.95 12.89 -12.50
N SER A 213 16.87 13.49 -11.74
CA SER A 213 18.14 12.88 -11.34
C SER A 213 18.26 12.77 -9.82
N GLY A 214 18.80 11.65 -9.35
CA GLY A 214 19.01 11.40 -7.93
C GLY A 214 18.99 9.91 -7.59
N ALA A 215 18.85 9.61 -6.31
CA ALA A 215 18.69 8.24 -5.87
C ALA A 215 17.35 7.66 -6.34
N PRO A 216 17.30 6.40 -6.80
CA PRO A 216 16.05 5.71 -7.13
C PRO A 216 15.23 5.44 -5.88
N GLY A 217 13.93 5.26 -6.09
CA GLY A 217 12.95 5.00 -5.05
C GLY A 217 12.90 3.55 -4.53
N ASN A 218 14.05 2.92 -4.38
CA ASN A 218 14.18 1.50 -4.02
C ASN A 218 13.48 1.13 -2.72
N ALA A 219 12.90 -0.08 -2.68
CA ALA A 219 12.52 -0.72 -1.43
C ALA A 219 13.74 -1.33 -0.75
N ARG A 220 13.80 -1.26 0.57
CA ARG A 220 14.90 -1.80 1.39
C ARG A 220 14.36 -2.59 2.56
N ALA A 221 15.10 -3.62 2.95
CA ALA A 221 14.79 -4.36 4.16
C ALA A 221 15.94 -4.37 5.14
N PHE A 222 15.56 -4.34 6.42
CA PHE A 222 16.47 -4.37 7.55
C PHE A 222 16.09 -5.47 8.54
N ASP A 223 17.06 -6.03 9.22
CA ASP A 223 16.81 -6.98 10.31
C ASP A 223 16.24 -6.24 11.51
N ALA A 224 15.06 -6.66 11.98
CA ALA A 224 14.36 -6.02 13.09
C ALA A 224 15.10 -6.12 14.42
N ARG A 225 16.03 -7.07 14.56
CA ARG A 225 16.85 -7.31 15.76
C ARG A 225 18.06 -6.38 15.81
N THR A 226 18.74 -6.22 14.67
CA THR A 226 20.06 -5.59 14.63
C THR A 226 20.10 -4.30 13.80
N GLY A 227 19.09 -4.02 12.97
CA GLY A 227 19.10 -2.90 12.02
C GLY A 227 20.00 -3.14 10.80
N ALA A 228 20.64 -4.29 10.66
CA ALA A 228 21.46 -4.59 9.49
C ALA A 228 20.63 -4.64 8.19
N LYS A 229 21.12 -4.03 7.11
CA LYS A 229 20.46 -4.12 5.79
C LYS A 229 20.50 -5.56 5.29
N LEU A 230 19.34 -6.13 4.98
CA LEU A 230 19.18 -7.48 4.47
C LEU A 230 19.19 -7.52 2.93
N TRP A 231 18.40 -6.64 2.31
CA TRP A 231 18.29 -6.56 0.86
C TRP A 231 17.83 -5.17 0.39
N GLU A 232 18.00 -4.95 -0.90
CA GLU A 232 17.50 -3.77 -1.60
C GLU A 232 16.94 -4.22 -2.96
N PHE A 233 15.76 -3.74 -3.34
CA PHE A 233 15.13 -3.97 -4.63
C PHE A 233 15.21 -2.71 -5.48
N ASN A 234 15.75 -2.83 -6.70
CA ASN A 234 15.88 -1.71 -7.63
C ASN A 234 14.52 -1.35 -8.25
N SER A 235 13.99 -0.19 -7.92
CA SER A 235 12.73 0.31 -8.49
C SER A 235 12.88 0.79 -9.94
N VAL A 236 14.07 1.18 -10.33
CA VAL A 236 14.50 1.42 -11.72
C VAL A 236 15.39 0.25 -12.13
N ALA A 237 14.94 -0.54 -13.08
CA ALA A 237 15.65 -1.77 -13.50
C ALA A 237 17.08 -1.47 -13.95
N GLN A 238 18.05 -2.12 -13.31
CA GLN A 238 19.48 -1.97 -13.57
C GLN A 238 19.97 -3.03 -14.58
N PRO A 239 21.16 -2.88 -15.16
CA PRO A 239 21.74 -3.93 -16.00
C PRO A 239 21.75 -5.30 -15.31
N GLY A 240 21.11 -6.29 -15.94
CA GLY A 240 20.92 -7.64 -15.40
C GLY A 240 19.59 -7.86 -14.70
N ASP A 241 18.84 -6.81 -14.35
CA ASP A 241 17.48 -6.94 -13.85
C ASP A 241 16.50 -7.24 -15.01
N VAL A 242 15.42 -7.95 -14.72
CA VAL A 242 14.28 -8.10 -15.62
C VAL A 242 13.71 -6.72 -15.93
N GLY A 243 13.50 -6.42 -17.22
CA GLY A 243 12.93 -5.14 -17.65
C GLY A 243 13.95 -4.00 -17.81
N HIS A 244 15.25 -4.25 -17.68
CA HIS A 244 16.27 -3.22 -17.98
C HIS A 244 16.20 -2.73 -19.43
N ASP A 245 15.85 -3.59 -20.36
CA ASP A 245 15.65 -3.29 -21.79
C ASP A 245 14.46 -2.36 -22.09
N THR A 246 13.63 -2.11 -21.10
CA THR A 246 12.52 -1.12 -21.20
C THR A 246 12.96 0.33 -20.99
N TRP A 247 14.24 0.56 -20.74
CA TRP A 247 14.88 1.87 -20.61
C TRP A 247 15.79 2.12 -21.81
N GLU A 248 15.38 3.02 -22.68
CA GLU A 248 16.17 3.37 -23.87
C GLU A 248 17.26 4.40 -23.56
N ALA A 249 18.34 4.36 -24.34
CA ALA A 249 19.43 5.36 -24.35
C ALA A 249 20.00 5.72 -22.96
N ASP A 250 20.22 4.72 -22.11
CA ASP A 250 20.77 4.91 -20.76
C ASP A 250 19.93 5.78 -19.81
N SER A 251 18.66 6.01 -20.13
CA SER A 251 17.75 6.88 -19.36
C SER A 251 17.46 6.37 -17.93
N TRP A 252 17.85 5.15 -17.62
CA TRP A 252 17.84 4.58 -16.26
C TRP A 252 18.94 5.14 -15.35
N LYS A 253 20.05 5.63 -15.94
CA LYS A 253 21.21 6.12 -15.16
C LYS A 253 20.84 7.33 -14.34
N ASN A 254 21.12 7.29 -13.03
CA ASN A 254 20.78 8.37 -12.08
C ASN A 254 19.29 8.78 -12.09
N ARG A 255 18.40 7.92 -12.56
CA ARG A 255 16.97 8.20 -12.58
C ARG A 255 16.39 8.19 -11.17
N SER A 256 15.78 9.29 -10.78
CA SER A 256 15.03 9.45 -9.54
C SER A 256 13.58 8.99 -9.73
N GLY A 257 12.81 8.92 -8.65
CA GLY A 257 11.41 8.50 -8.68
C GLY A 257 11.27 6.98 -8.68
N ALA A 258 10.23 6.46 -9.30
CA ALA A 258 9.78 5.07 -9.19
C ALA A 258 9.71 4.61 -7.73
N ASN A 259 9.23 5.50 -6.86
CA ASN A 259 9.28 5.31 -5.41
C ASN A 259 8.46 4.10 -4.97
N ALA A 260 9.05 3.22 -4.18
CA ALA A 260 8.33 2.26 -3.37
C ALA A 260 7.69 3.02 -2.18
N TRP A 261 6.52 3.64 -2.39
CA TRP A 261 5.98 4.61 -1.43
C TRP A 261 4.51 4.46 -1.05
N PRO A 262 3.88 3.29 -1.15
CA PRO A 262 2.50 3.18 -0.69
C PRO A 262 2.40 3.56 0.79
N PHE A 263 1.20 3.82 1.26
CA PHE A 263 0.98 4.12 2.69
C PHE A 263 1.46 2.98 3.59
N TYR A 264 1.50 1.78 3.06
CA TYR A 264 1.91 0.56 3.72
C TYR A 264 2.16 -0.52 2.66
N PHE A 265 2.99 -1.52 2.96
CA PHE A 265 3.15 -2.72 2.13
C PHE A 265 2.29 -3.85 2.66
N THR A 266 1.88 -4.77 1.78
CA THR A 266 1.22 -6.01 2.17
C THR A 266 2.12 -7.20 1.93
N VAL A 267 1.93 -8.26 2.72
CA VAL A 267 2.71 -9.49 2.64
C VAL A 267 1.79 -10.71 2.71
N ASP A 268 1.99 -11.65 1.79
CA ASP A 268 1.44 -12.98 1.89
C ASP A 268 2.34 -13.81 2.81
N GLU A 269 1.95 -13.95 4.07
CA GLU A 269 2.75 -14.64 5.08
C GLU A 269 2.97 -16.13 4.78
N GLN A 270 2.01 -16.78 4.12
CA GLN A 270 2.10 -18.20 3.78
C GLN A 270 3.14 -18.44 2.67
N ARG A 271 3.22 -17.50 1.72
CA ARG A 271 4.12 -17.58 0.56
C ARG A 271 5.42 -16.83 0.76
N GLY A 272 5.50 -15.98 1.78
CA GLY A 272 6.64 -15.12 2.03
C GLY A 272 6.86 -14.08 0.92
N LEU A 273 5.77 -13.55 0.32
CA LEU A 273 5.83 -12.57 -0.76
C LEU A 273 5.40 -11.20 -0.27
N VAL A 274 6.25 -10.20 -0.44
CA VAL A 274 5.91 -8.78 -0.27
C VAL A 274 5.53 -8.19 -1.62
N TYR A 275 4.47 -7.39 -1.65
CA TYR A 275 4.00 -6.68 -2.84
C TYR A 275 4.38 -5.22 -2.74
N LEU A 276 5.17 -4.75 -3.70
CA LEU A 276 5.74 -3.40 -3.77
C LEU A 276 5.03 -2.61 -4.87
N PRO A 277 4.06 -1.73 -4.55
CA PRO A 277 3.60 -0.74 -5.51
C PRO A 277 4.69 0.30 -5.74
N LEU A 278 5.02 0.55 -7.00
CA LEU A 278 6.06 1.48 -7.42
C LEU A 278 5.45 2.63 -8.21
N ALA A 279 5.84 3.84 -7.85
CA ALA A 279 5.36 5.08 -8.42
C ALA A 279 5.96 5.36 -9.81
N SER A 280 5.53 6.45 -10.42
CA SER A 280 6.09 6.98 -11.65
C SER A 280 7.58 7.31 -11.50
N PRO A 281 8.42 7.07 -12.52
CA PRO A 281 9.75 7.63 -12.55
C PRO A 281 9.67 9.16 -12.72
N ALA A 282 10.56 9.90 -12.09
CA ALA A 282 10.64 11.33 -12.31
C ALA A 282 11.24 11.64 -13.72
N SER A 283 10.76 12.62 -14.45
CA SER A 283 9.68 13.57 -14.13
C SER A 283 8.32 12.97 -14.36
N ASP A 284 7.39 13.23 -13.42
CA ASP A 284 6.10 12.54 -13.38
C ASP A 284 5.14 12.91 -14.53
N PHE A 285 5.31 14.12 -15.12
CA PHE A 285 4.43 14.68 -16.16
C PHE A 285 5.14 14.91 -17.49
N TYR A 286 6.36 14.41 -17.66
CA TYR A 286 7.13 14.50 -18.90
C TYR A 286 8.02 13.27 -19.07
N GLY A 287 7.87 12.58 -20.21
CA GLY A 287 8.58 11.34 -20.50
C GLY A 287 9.65 11.45 -21.58
N GLY A 288 9.87 12.63 -22.19
CA GLY A 288 10.78 12.79 -23.32
C GLY A 288 12.25 12.45 -23.02
N ASP A 289 12.65 12.45 -21.75
CA ASP A 289 13.99 12.13 -21.27
C ASP A 289 14.15 10.68 -20.78
N ARG A 290 13.10 9.84 -20.90
CA ARG A 290 13.11 8.45 -20.41
C ARG A 290 12.33 7.49 -21.31
N LYS A 291 12.61 7.45 -22.59
CA LYS A 291 11.92 6.60 -23.56
C LYS A 291 11.89 5.12 -23.15
N GLY A 292 10.87 4.40 -23.63
CA GLY A 292 10.58 3.00 -23.30
C GLY A 292 9.49 2.85 -22.24
N ALA A 293 9.15 1.63 -21.83
CA ALA A 293 8.08 1.36 -20.87
C ALA A 293 8.46 1.70 -19.42
N ASN A 294 9.75 1.83 -19.10
CA ASN A 294 10.33 2.29 -17.83
C ASN A 294 10.05 1.39 -16.61
N LEU A 295 10.28 0.09 -16.71
CA LEU A 295 10.12 -0.82 -15.56
C LEU A 295 11.15 -0.50 -14.44
N TYR A 296 10.73 -0.53 -13.18
CA TYR A 296 9.41 -0.99 -12.68
C TYR A 296 8.47 0.18 -12.33
N GLY A 297 8.64 1.36 -12.91
CA GLY A 297 7.68 2.46 -12.68
C GLY A 297 6.24 2.01 -12.92
N ASN A 298 5.30 2.53 -12.11
CA ASN A 298 3.86 2.27 -12.19
C ASN A 298 3.49 0.78 -12.17
N SER A 299 4.20 0.00 -11.39
CA SER A 299 4.00 -1.45 -11.28
C SER A 299 3.68 -1.87 -9.86
N VAL A 300 3.07 -3.04 -9.72
CA VAL A 300 3.19 -3.83 -8.50
C VAL A 300 4.22 -4.93 -8.76
N VAL A 301 5.20 -5.03 -7.88
CA VAL A 301 6.25 -6.06 -7.96
C VAL A 301 6.15 -6.97 -6.75
N ALA A 302 6.15 -8.29 -6.96
CA ALA A 302 6.26 -9.27 -5.89
C ALA A 302 7.73 -9.66 -5.71
N VAL A 303 8.19 -9.60 -4.47
CA VAL A 303 9.53 -10.03 -4.07
C VAL A 303 9.45 -11.02 -2.92
N ASP A 304 10.44 -11.89 -2.81
CA ASP A 304 10.62 -12.72 -1.64
C ASP A 304 10.92 -11.84 -0.41
N ALA A 305 10.14 -11.98 0.63
CA ALA A 305 10.19 -11.10 1.81
C ALA A 305 11.53 -11.17 2.57
N LEU A 306 12.21 -12.32 2.54
CA LEU A 306 13.46 -12.53 3.29
C LEU A 306 14.69 -12.13 2.49
N THR A 307 14.63 -12.22 1.15
CA THR A 307 15.80 -12.06 0.29
C THR A 307 15.72 -10.91 -0.70
N GLY A 308 14.53 -10.29 -0.87
CA GLY A 308 14.30 -9.27 -1.88
C GLY A 308 14.32 -9.76 -3.32
N LYS A 309 14.43 -11.09 -3.54
CA LYS A 309 14.50 -11.66 -4.90
C LYS A 309 13.19 -11.44 -5.63
N TYR A 310 13.28 -10.88 -6.84
CA TYR A 310 12.18 -10.72 -7.78
C TYR A 310 11.43 -12.03 -8.02
N ARG A 311 10.09 -11.95 -8.10
CA ARG A 311 9.22 -13.07 -8.44
C ARG A 311 8.41 -12.77 -9.70
N TRP A 312 7.67 -11.68 -9.73
CA TRP A 312 6.88 -11.21 -10.86
C TRP A 312 6.57 -9.72 -10.72
N HIS A 313 6.11 -9.10 -11.79
CA HIS A 313 5.54 -7.77 -11.77
C HIS A 313 4.30 -7.68 -12.66
N PHE A 314 3.50 -6.66 -12.43
CA PHE A 314 2.45 -6.22 -13.32
C PHE A 314 2.52 -4.70 -13.43
N GLN A 315 2.74 -4.18 -14.65
CA GLN A 315 2.79 -2.75 -14.91
C GLN A 315 1.40 -2.22 -15.22
N THR A 316 0.93 -1.23 -14.46
CA THR A 316 -0.40 -0.64 -14.62
C THR A 316 -0.43 0.51 -15.61
N ILE A 317 0.71 1.13 -15.88
CA ILE A 317 0.90 2.21 -16.86
C ILE A 317 2.28 2.03 -17.52
N HIS A 318 2.29 1.92 -18.85
CA HIS A 318 3.52 1.97 -19.63
C HIS A 318 3.91 3.43 -19.86
N HIS A 319 5.18 3.80 -19.59
CA HIS A 319 5.69 5.14 -19.84
C HIS A 319 4.75 6.25 -19.33
N ASP A 320 4.58 6.33 -18.02
CA ASP A 320 3.61 7.23 -17.40
C ASP A 320 3.92 8.72 -17.68
N LEU A 321 2.92 9.45 -18.17
CA LEU A 321 2.94 10.89 -18.45
C LEU A 321 1.95 11.67 -17.58
N TRP A 322 1.29 11.02 -16.61
CA TRP A 322 0.12 11.54 -15.89
C TRP A 322 0.27 11.48 -14.36
N ASP A 323 1.37 10.92 -13.84
CA ASP A 323 1.54 10.65 -12.41
C ASP A 323 0.44 9.68 -11.88
N HIS A 324 0.11 8.66 -12.68
CA HIS A 324 -0.93 7.68 -12.35
C HIS A 324 -0.40 6.49 -11.53
N ASP A 325 0.28 6.80 -10.44
CA ASP A 325 0.80 5.79 -9.53
C ASP A 325 -0.24 4.80 -9.01
N PRO A 326 0.17 3.59 -8.61
CA PRO A 326 -0.56 2.72 -7.69
C PRO A 326 -0.21 3.04 -6.22
N PRO A 327 -0.81 4.07 -5.58
CA PRO A 327 -0.37 4.51 -4.25
C PRO A 327 -0.90 3.66 -3.10
N ALA A 328 -1.91 2.84 -3.38
CA ALA A 328 -2.56 2.03 -2.36
C ALA A 328 -1.83 0.70 -2.16
N PRO A 329 -1.71 0.20 -0.91
CA PRO A 329 -1.28 -1.16 -0.68
C PRO A 329 -2.28 -2.13 -1.31
N PRO A 330 -1.84 -3.19 -2.00
CA PRO A 330 -2.75 -4.21 -2.50
C PRO A 330 -3.50 -4.89 -1.34
N ALA A 331 -4.79 -5.14 -1.51
CA ALA A 331 -5.55 -5.98 -0.57
C ALA A 331 -5.48 -7.44 -1.01
N LEU A 332 -5.11 -8.35 -0.09
CA LEU A 332 -5.00 -9.77 -0.39
C LEU A 332 -6.27 -10.51 0.03
N PHE A 333 -6.76 -11.39 -0.82
CA PHE A 333 -7.95 -12.22 -0.58
C PHE A 333 -7.92 -13.46 -1.47
N ASP A 334 -8.87 -14.36 -1.28
CA ASP A 334 -9.06 -15.49 -2.17
C ASP A 334 -10.37 -15.33 -2.93
N ILE A 335 -10.37 -15.68 -4.21
CA ILE A 335 -11.55 -15.64 -5.07
C ILE A 335 -11.88 -17.04 -5.56
N THR A 336 -13.17 -17.44 -5.44
CA THR A 336 -13.62 -18.70 -6.01
C THR A 336 -14.05 -18.50 -7.45
N ARG A 337 -13.41 -19.21 -8.37
CA ARG A 337 -13.77 -19.20 -9.80
C ARG A 337 -13.80 -20.65 -10.33
N ASN A 338 -14.90 -21.03 -10.96
CA ASN A 338 -15.08 -22.40 -11.47
C ASN A 338 -14.82 -23.49 -10.40
N GLY A 339 -15.26 -23.25 -9.17
CA GLY A 339 -15.10 -24.18 -8.04
C GLY A 339 -13.67 -24.24 -7.46
N ARG A 340 -12.74 -23.41 -7.95
CA ARG A 340 -11.36 -23.36 -7.45
C ARG A 340 -11.10 -22.05 -6.70
N SER A 341 -10.47 -22.13 -5.55
CA SER A 341 -9.93 -20.96 -4.85
C SER A 341 -8.67 -20.50 -5.54
N ILE A 342 -8.60 -19.20 -5.87
CA ILE A 342 -7.46 -18.56 -6.51
C ILE A 342 -6.96 -17.48 -5.54
N PRO A 343 -5.70 -17.52 -5.13
CA PRO A 343 -5.10 -16.47 -4.32
C PRO A 343 -5.01 -15.18 -5.15
N ALA A 344 -5.65 -14.12 -4.69
CA ALA A 344 -5.80 -12.87 -5.42
C ALA A 344 -5.28 -11.67 -4.65
N LEU A 345 -4.91 -10.63 -5.36
CA LEU A 345 -4.74 -9.29 -4.83
C LEU A 345 -5.55 -8.28 -5.65
N ALA A 346 -6.06 -7.24 -5.00
CA ALA A 346 -6.68 -6.10 -5.64
C ALA A 346 -5.76 -4.88 -5.50
N LEU A 347 -5.39 -4.28 -6.63
CA LEU A 347 -4.56 -3.08 -6.72
C LEU A 347 -5.38 -1.94 -7.33
N THR A 348 -5.54 -0.84 -6.60
CA THR A 348 -6.17 0.38 -7.08
C THR A 348 -5.12 1.41 -7.52
N THR A 349 -5.44 2.18 -8.56
CA THR A 349 -4.52 3.15 -9.17
C THR A 349 -5.14 4.53 -9.28
N LYS A 350 -4.32 5.57 -9.44
CA LYS A 350 -4.77 6.94 -9.69
C LYS A 350 -5.57 7.08 -11.00
N SER A 351 -5.42 6.15 -11.95
CA SER A 351 -6.22 6.13 -13.18
C SER A 351 -7.69 5.75 -12.98
N GLY A 352 -8.09 5.43 -11.73
CA GLY A 352 -9.45 5.01 -11.41
C GLY A 352 -9.75 3.55 -11.72
N TYR A 353 -8.73 2.77 -12.06
CA TYR A 353 -8.86 1.33 -12.28
C TYR A 353 -8.51 0.50 -11.05
N MET A 354 -9.07 -0.69 -10.99
CA MET A 354 -8.70 -1.75 -10.08
C MET A 354 -8.26 -2.97 -10.89
N TYR A 355 -7.06 -3.46 -10.62
CA TYR A 355 -6.55 -4.70 -11.20
C TYR A 355 -6.66 -5.81 -10.16
N ILE A 356 -7.24 -6.95 -10.57
CA ILE A 356 -7.34 -8.14 -9.73
C ILE A 356 -6.42 -9.21 -10.32
N LEU A 357 -5.32 -9.45 -9.61
CA LEU A 357 -4.23 -10.32 -10.08
C LEU A 357 -4.14 -11.58 -9.21
N ASN A 358 -3.69 -12.66 -9.80
CA ASN A 358 -3.22 -13.82 -9.05
C ASN A 358 -1.96 -13.40 -8.28
N ARG A 359 -1.98 -13.47 -6.95
CA ARG A 359 -0.88 -12.98 -6.11
C ARG A 359 0.37 -13.86 -6.14
N GLU A 360 0.28 -15.07 -6.73
CA GLU A 360 1.44 -15.95 -6.93
C GLU A 360 2.19 -15.66 -8.24
N THR A 361 1.43 -15.29 -9.31
CA THR A 361 1.98 -15.20 -10.67
C THR A 361 1.95 -13.80 -11.27
N GLY A 362 1.14 -12.88 -10.72
CA GLY A 362 0.91 -11.54 -11.29
C GLY A 362 -0.09 -11.53 -12.45
N GLU A 363 -0.62 -12.67 -12.86
CA GLU A 363 -1.55 -12.75 -13.98
C GLU A 363 -2.92 -12.15 -13.64
N PRO A 364 -3.50 -11.32 -14.54
CA PRO A 364 -4.84 -10.78 -14.36
C PRO A 364 -5.92 -11.85 -14.36
N ILE A 365 -6.67 -11.99 -13.23
CA ILE A 365 -7.70 -13.05 -13.09
C ILE A 365 -8.88 -12.82 -14.02
N PHE A 366 -9.23 -11.57 -14.31
CA PHE A 366 -10.36 -11.22 -15.18
C PHE A 366 -9.93 -10.71 -16.56
N GLY A 367 -8.63 -10.77 -16.86
CA GLY A 367 -8.06 -10.27 -18.10
C GLY A 367 -7.77 -8.77 -18.09
N VAL A 368 -6.83 -8.39 -18.94
CA VAL A 368 -6.43 -7.02 -19.26
C VAL A 368 -6.26 -6.94 -20.77
N GLU A 369 -6.72 -5.86 -21.38
CA GLU A 369 -6.60 -5.59 -22.79
C GLU A 369 -5.67 -4.41 -23.03
N GLU A 370 -4.66 -4.61 -23.88
CA GLU A 370 -3.86 -3.51 -24.40
C GLU A 370 -4.66 -2.73 -25.43
N ARG A 371 -4.99 -1.48 -25.12
CA ARG A 371 -5.77 -0.61 -25.98
C ARG A 371 -4.95 0.61 -26.44
N PRO A 372 -5.07 1.03 -27.70
CA PRO A 372 -4.43 2.26 -28.20
C PRO A 372 -4.85 3.47 -27.38
N VAL A 373 -3.90 4.39 -27.17
CA VAL A 373 -4.10 5.67 -26.47
C VAL A 373 -3.62 6.84 -27.33
N PRO A 374 -4.10 8.08 -27.06
CA PRO A 374 -3.66 9.26 -27.80
C PRO A 374 -2.15 9.47 -27.75
N LYS A 375 -1.59 9.94 -28.84
CA LYS A 375 -0.19 10.38 -28.92
C LYS A 375 -0.02 11.69 -28.17
N SER A 376 1.14 11.92 -27.57
CA SER A 376 1.53 13.23 -27.07
C SER A 376 1.95 14.14 -28.23
N ASP A 377 1.59 15.42 -28.16
CA ASP A 377 2.05 16.48 -29.05
C ASP A 377 3.15 17.36 -28.41
N VAL A 378 3.55 17.02 -27.19
CA VAL A 378 4.62 17.71 -26.46
C VAL A 378 5.97 17.42 -27.11
N PRO A 379 6.78 18.43 -27.43
CA PRO A 379 8.09 18.24 -28.08
C PRO A 379 9.02 17.33 -27.33
N GLY A 380 9.55 16.31 -27.99
CA GLY A 380 10.45 15.31 -27.40
C GLY A 380 9.76 14.17 -26.68
N GLU A 381 8.46 14.29 -26.37
CA GLU A 381 7.68 13.26 -25.69
C GLU A 381 7.08 12.25 -26.67
N GLN A 382 6.96 11.02 -26.23
CA GLN A 382 6.33 9.96 -26.99
C GLN A 382 5.49 9.10 -26.03
N ALA A 383 4.16 9.22 -26.10
CA ALA A 383 3.28 8.33 -25.37
C ALA A 383 3.50 6.87 -25.79
N TYR A 384 3.43 5.94 -24.84
CA TYR A 384 3.46 4.52 -25.17
C TYR A 384 2.22 4.17 -26.03
N PRO A 385 2.35 3.33 -27.06
CA PRO A 385 1.27 3.13 -28.05
C PRO A 385 -0.03 2.60 -27.45
N THR A 386 0.06 1.77 -26.44
CA THR A 386 -1.08 1.14 -25.75
C THR A 386 -0.97 1.27 -24.24
N GLN A 387 -2.08 1.07 -23.56
CA GLN A 387 -2.10 0.97 -22.10
C GLN A 387 -2.96 -0.22 -21.67
N PRO A 388 -2.70 -0.80 -20.48
CA PRO A 388 -3.44 -1.95 -19.98
C PRO A 388 -4.78 -1.53 -19.36
N PHE A 389 -5.88 -1.99 -19.95
CA PHE A 389 -7.24 -1.75 -19.47
C PHE A 389 -7.78 -3.02 -18.81
N PRO A 390 -8.18 -3.01 -17.53
CA PRO A 390 -8.80 -4.17 -16.91
C PRO A 390 -10.17 -4.46 -17.55
N VAL A 391 -10.44 -5.73 -17.87
CA VAL A 391 -11.74 -6.15 -18.39
C VAL A 391 -12.81 -6.12 -17.29
N LYS A 392 -12.43 -6.46 -16.06
CA LYS A 392 -13.24 -6.39 -14.84
C LYS A 392 -12.36 -6.11 -13.62
N PRO A 393 -12.88 -5.37 -12.62
CA PRO A 393 -14.16 -4.66 -12.59
C PRO A 393 -14.18 -3.43 -13.51
N PRO A 394 -15.34 -2.77 -13.71
CA PRO A 394 -15.37 -1.46 -14.35
C PRO A 394 -14.59 -0.43 -13.52
N PRO A 395 -14.29 0.77 -14.05
CA PRO A 395 -13.64 1.82 -13.28
C PRO A 395 -14.34 2.06 -11.94
N ILE A 396 -13.56 2.15 -10.87
CA ILE A 396 -14.07 2.36 -9.49
C ILE A 396 -14.19 3.84 -9.12
N ALA A 397 -13.65 4.70 -9.95
CA ALA A 397 -13.73 6.14 -9.83
C ALA A 397 -14.00 6.75 -11.21
N ARG A 398 -14.47 8.00 -11.22
CA ARG A 398 -14.63 8.76 -12.47
C ARG A 398 -13.25 8.95 -13.11
N ASN A 399 -13.04 8.43 -14.29
CA ASN A 399 -11.81 8.55 -15.06
C ASN A 399 -12.03 9.12 -16.47
N SER A 400 -13.22 9.67 -16.72
CA SER A 400 -13.57 10.42 -17.93
C SER A 400 -14.41 11.61 -17.55
N PHE A 401 -14.42 12.63 -18.40
CA PHE A 401 -15.24 13.83 -18.27
C PHE A 401 -16.12 13.99 -19.51
N LYS A 402 -17.40 14.27 -19.29
CA LYS A 402 -18.38 14.55 -20.34
C LYS A 402 -18.95 15.95 -20.14
N PRO A 403 -19.48 16.62 -21.21
CA PRO A 403 -20.08 17.94 -21.05
C PRO A 403 -21.13 18.04 -19.95
N GLU A 404 -21.94 16.99 -19.75
CA GLU A 404 -22.95 16.89 -18.69
C GLU A 404 -22.38 16.75 -17.29
N ASP A 405 -21.08 16.46 -17.15
CA ASP A 405 -20.39 16.43 -15.85
C ASP A 405 -19.99 17.84 -15.37
N LEU A 406 -20.16 18.86 -16.22
CA LEU A 406 -19.88 20.24 -15.85
C LEU A 406 -20.91 20.72 -14.83
N VAL A 407 -20.42 21.35 -13.78
CA VAL A 407 -21.23 21.94 -12.73
C VAL A 407 -22.28 22.87 -13.32
N SER A 408 -23.55 22.66 -12.98
CA SER A 408 -24.69 23.47 -13.39
C SER A 408 -25.11 24.44 -12.27
N ALA A 409 -25.98 25.40 -12.63
CA ALA A 409 -26.56 26.33 -11.65
C ALA A 409 -27.42 25.61 -10.59
N GLN A 410 -27.98 24.45 -10.94
CA GLN A 410 -28.75 23.62 -10.01
C GLN A 410 -27.87 22.89 -8.98
N ASP A 411 -26.63 22.57 -9.35
CA ASP A 411 -25.68 21.89 -8.46
C ASP A 411 -25.04 22.85 -7.45
N THR A 412 -24.90 24.15 -7.82
CA THR A 412 -24.24 25.16 -6.98
C THR A 412 -24.92 26.52 -7.09
N THR A 413 -24.26 27.51 -7.74
CA THR A 413 -24.85 28.81 -8.06
C THR A 413 -24.62 29.17 -9.53
N PRO A 414 -25.42 30.09 -10.12
CA PRO A 414 -25.22 30.55 -11.51
C PRO A 414 -23.81 31.09 -11.76
N GLU A 415 -23.26 31.85 -10.81
CA GLU A 415 -21.93 32.48 -10.89
C GLU A 415 -20.83 31.42 -10.89
N HIS A 416 -20.95 30.40 -10.03
CA HIS A 416 -19.97 29.31 -9.99
C HIS A 416 -20.01 28.46 -11.26
N ALA A 417 -21.21 28.12 -11.73
CA ALA A 417 -21.38 27.40 -13.00
C ALA A 417 -20.81 28.18 -14.17
N GLN A 418 -20.99 29.50 -14.21
CA GLN A 418 -20.41 30.38 -15.24
C GLN A 418 -18.88 30.40 -15.15
N ALA A 419 -18.30 30.57 -13.96
CA ALA A 419 -16.86 30.56 -13.77
C ALA A 419 -16.20 29.21 -14.21
N CYS A 420 -16.88 28.08 -13.98
CA CYS A 420 -16.42 26.78 -14.46
C CYS A 420 -16.43 26.68 -15.99
N ARG A 421 -17.46 27.19 -16.68
CA ARG A 421 -17.51 27.25 -18.15
C ARG A 421 -16.38 28.12 -18.71
N GLU A 422 -16.20 29.32 -18.17
CA GLU A 422 -15.14 30.26 -18.58
C GLU A 422 -13.75 29.66 -18.37
N LEU A 423 -13.55 28.92 -17.28
CA LEU A 423 -12.28 28.22 -17.03
C LEU A 423 -11.97 27.19 -18.12
N ILE A 424 -12.98 26.40 -18.53
CA ILE A 424 -12.84 25.40 -19.58
C ILE A 424 -12.56 26.10 -20.94
N GLU A 425 -13.34 27.09 -21.29
CA GLU A 425 -13.16 27.84 -22.54
C GLU A 425 -11.79 28.50 -22.62
N LYS A 426 -11.37 29.19 -21.56
CA LYS A 426 -10.03 29.79 -21.44
C LYS A 426 -8.90 28.78 -21.60
N ASN A 427 -9.14 27.56 -21.25
CA ASN A 427 -8.19 26.47 -21.39
C ASN A 427 -8.31 25.67 -22.70
N GLY A 428 -9.11 26.16 -23.65
CA GLY A 428 -9.23 25.57 -24.99
C GLY A 428 -10.17 24.36 -25.06
N GLY A 429 -11.14 24.30 -24.13
CA GLY A 429 -12.09 23.21 -24.05
C GLY A 429 -11.58 22.02 -23.21
N VAL A 430 -12.34 20.96 -23.22
CA VAL A 430 -11.98 19.67 -22.58
C VAL A 430 -11.70 18.65 -23.66
N THR A 431 -10.46 18.18 -23.72
CA THR A 431 -10.11 16.99 -24.48
C THR A 431 -10.15 15.79 -23.54
N ASN A 432 -10.94 14.80 -23.88
CA ASN A 432 -11.15 13.65 -23.00
C ASN A 432 -11.19 12.34 -23.77
N ALA A 433 -10.07 11.61 -23.73
CA ALA A 433 -9.96 10.24 -24.25
C ALA A 433 -9.81 9.21 -23.09
N GLY A 434 -10.39 9.52 -21.94
CA GLY A 434 -10.27 8.73 -20.72
C GLY A 434 -9.00 9.05 -19.91
N PRO A 435 -8.56 8.17 -19.01
CA PRO A 435 -7.49 8.45 -18.05
C PRO A 435 -6.11 8.63 -18.69
N PHE A 436 -5.96 8.24 -19.94
CA PHE A 436 -4.70 8.36 -20.71
C PHE A 436 -4.75 9.48 -21.75
N THR A 437 -5.56 10.51 -21.53
CA THR A 437 -5.54 11.72 -22.33
C THR A 437 -4.25 12.49 -22.05
N THR A 438 -3.43 12.72 -23.09
CA THR A 438 -2.17 13.45 -22.97
C THR A 438 -2.42 14.93 -22.75
N TRP A 439 -1.48 15.61 -22.08
CA TRP A 439 -1.53 17.06 -21.89
C TRP A 439 -1.34 17.76 -23.24
N PRO A 440 -2.20 18.73 -23.62
CA PRO A 440 -2.01 19.48 -24.87
C PRO A 440 -0.77 20.38 -24.77
N TYR A 441 0.05 20.37 -25.80
CA TYR A 441 1.16 21.32 -25.93
C TYR A 441 0.66 22.73 -26.15
N ARG A 442 1.17 23.71 -25.39
CA ARG A 442 0.82 25.14 -25.49
C ARG A 442 2.09 25.95 -25.51
N PRO A 443 2.61 26.28 -26.69
CA PRO A 443 3.91 26.99 -26.86
C PRO A 443 3.94 28.37 -26.20
N ASP A 444 2.79 29.06 -26.12
CA ASP A 444 2.68 30.43 -25.60
C ASP A 444 2.35 30.50 -24.09
N SER A 445 2.12 29.36 -23.47
CA SER A 445 2.00 29.33 -22.02
C SER A 445 3.38 29.42 -21.41
N ALA A 446 3.66 30.51 -20.64
CA ALA A 446 4.78 30.46 -19.68
C ALA A 446 4.71 29.14 -18.92
N PRO A 447 5.87 28.48 -18.61
CA PRO A 447 5.85 27.22 -17.91
C PRO A 447 4.94 27.39 -16.72
N ALA A 448 3.82 26.67 -16.72
CA ALA A 448 2.85 26.76 -15.66
C ALA A 448 3.63 26.53 -14.36
N LYS A 449 3.69 27.55 -13.52
CA LYS A 449 4.12 27.31 -12.14
C LYS A 449 3.23 26.18 -11.69
N THR A 450 3.81 25.00 -11.55
CA THR A 450 3.10 23.81 -11.12
C THR A 450 2.43 24.13 -9.80
N THR A 451 1.22 24.69 -9.88
CA THR A 451 0.31 24.75 -8.75
C THR A 451 -0.10 23.30 -8.54
N ARG A 452 0.62 22.65 -7.65
CA ARG A 452 0.22 21.36 -7.09
C ARG A 452 -1.22 21.52 -6.64
N SER A 453 -2.18 21.00 -7.42
CA SER A 453 -3.50 20.72 -6.88
C SER A 453 -3.29 19.61 -5.88
N ARG A 454 -3.45 19.93 -4.62
CA ARG A 454 -3.52 18.98 -3.52
C ARG A 454 -4.89 18.31 -3.52
#